data_da7266bb9143d09610f80f7bcb057132
#
_entry.id   da7266bb9143d09610f80f7bcb057132
#
_cell.length_a   1.000
_cell.length_b   1.000
_cell.length_c   1.000
_cell.angle_alpha   90.00
_cell.angle_beta   90.00
_cell.angle_gamma   90.00
#
_symmetry.space_group_name_H-M   'P 1'
#
loop_
_entity.id
_entity.type
_entity.pdbx_description
1 polymer ?
#
loop_
_entity_poly.entity_id
_entity_poly.type
_entity_poly.pdbx_seq_one_letter_code
_entity_poly.pdbx_strand_id
1 'polypeptide(L)'
;MLFRSGFDHVPNSSEEWQYTVDENLACAVNGSIFMDNSGFFTNIRQRLQVQPEDIRLRKLAAELEKMAQSGQYNYPRAMKRTDPAAAFFALSAFMESSMKAAHILSQKYAPYSKWLFRSTEALPKFDELAIAVRNIAEGKNITENIEIACAAVRAELKAQQISNSDDYMSVCADDAKHRADIIYTAEEIIAMEWDFFDKVQNEGGRADCQDDYYTFSIMRRSQYYCWELPMLCSL
;
A
#
# COMPACT_ATOMS: atom_id res chain seq x y z
N MET A 1 -10.11 8.87 -20.94
CA MET A 1 -9.80 7.66 -20.13
C MET A 1 -10.03 7.88 -18.64
N LEU A 2 -9.68 9.00 -18.09
CA LEU A 2 -10.04 9.42 -16.72
C LEU A 2 -11.55 9.29 -16.45
N PHE A 3 -12.40 9.65 -17.40
CA PHE A 3 -13.87 9.53 -17.30
C PHE A 3 -14.38 8.10 -17.16
N ARG A 4 -13.65 7.08 -17.63
CA ARG A 4 -14.02 5.66 -17.44
C ARG A 4 -13.58 5.08 -16.11
N SER A 5 -12.54 5.67 -15.49
CA SER A 5 -12.06 5.29 -14.17
C SER A 5 -12.81 5.97 -13.02
N GLY A 6 -13.72 6.90 -13.32
CA GLY A 6 -14.49 7.63 -12.31
C GLY A 6 -13.73 8.77 -11.63
N PHE A 7 -12.52 9.10 -12.13
CA PHE A 7 -11.75 10.25 -11.61
C PHE A 7 -12.04 11.51 -12.39
N ASP A 8 -12.48 12.55 -11.71
CA ASP A 8 -12.58 13.92 -12.19
C ASP A 8 -11.49 14.84 -11.57
N HIS A 9 -10.83 14.38 -10.51
CA HIS A 9 -9.73 15.08 -9.82
C HIS A 9 -8.76 14.08 -9.18
N VAL A 10 -7.66 14.59 -8.63
CA VAL A 10 -6.76 13.83 -7.76
C VAL A 10 -7.34 13.82 -6.35
N PRO A 11 -7.39 12.68 -5.63
CA PRO A 11 -7.89 12.65 -4.27
C PRO A 11 -7.24 13.72 -3.39
N ASN A 12 -8.05 14.48 -2.64
CA ASN A 12 -7.61 15.65 -1.89
C ASN A 12 -7.44 15.39 -0.39
N SER A 13 -7.93 14.24 0.11
CA SER A 13 -7.84 13.87 1.52
C SER A 13 -7.39 12.42 1.68
N SER A 14 -6.86 12.07 2.85
CA SER A 14 -6.52 10.69 3.21
C SER A 14 -7.73 9.76 3.10
N GLU A 15 -8.91 10.23 3.49
CA GLU A 15 -10.16 9.48 3.37
C GLU A 15 -10.49 9.16 1.91
N GLU A 16 -10.42 10.14 1.02
CA GLU A 16 -10.68 9.95 -0.41
C GLU A 16 -9.67 8.99 -1.04
N TRP A 17 -8.38 9.09 -0.70
CA TRP A 17 -7.35 8.15 -1.12
C TRP A 17 -7.63 6.73 -0.62
N GLN A 18 -8.06 6.58 0.64
CA GLN A 18 -8.36 5.29 1.25
C GLN A 18 -9.50 4.56 0.53
N TYR A 19 -10.55 5.29 0.14
CA TYR A 19 -11.71 4.71 -0.56
C TYR A 19 -11.53 4.63 -2.09
N THR A 20 -10.48 5.22 -2.62
CA THR A 20 -10.19 5.12 -4.04
C THR A 20 -9.74 3.71 -4.40
N VAL A 21 -10.44 3.11 -5.36
CA VAL A 21 -10.22 1.74 -5.81
C VAL A 21 -8.94 1.65 -6.64
N ASP A 22 -8.03 0.74 -6.28
CA ASP A 22 -6.71 0.59 -6.91
C ASP A 22 -6.80 0.24 -8.40
N GLU A 23 -7.78 -0.53 -8.82
CA GLU A 23 -8.01 -0.88 -10.22
C GLU A 23 -8.30 0.36 -11.09
N ASN A 24 -8.96 1.37 -10.52
CA ASN A 24 -9.21 2.64 -11.18
C ASN A 24 -7.93 3.47 -11.29
N LEU A 25 -7.13 3.51 -10.22
CA LEU A 25 -5.81 4.14 -10.22
C LEU A 25 -4.87 3.46 -11.23
N ALA A 26 -4.84 2.13 -11.26
CA ALA A 26 -4.10 1.37 -12.24
C ALA A 26 -4.48 1.76 -13.69
N CYS A 27 -5.79 1.92 -13.97
CA CYS A 27 -6.25 2.36 -15.28
C CYS A 27 -5.85 3.81 -15.59
N ALA A 28 -5.86 4.70 -14.60
CA ALA A 28 -5.51 6.10 -14.78
C ALA A 28 -4.03 6.31 -15.10
N VAL A 29 -3.14 5.53 -14.47
CA VAL A 29 -1.69 5.67 -14.64
C VAL A 29 -1.09 4.80 -15.74
N ASN A 30 -1.85 3.85 -16.30
CA ASN A 30 -1.38 2.92 -17.32
C ASN A 30 -1.41 3.51 -18.74
N GLY A 31 -0.64 2.92 -19.65
CA GLY A 31 -0.61 3.24 -21.07
C GLY A 31 0.17 4.51 -21.43
N SER A 32 0.14 4.90 -22.71
CA SER A 32 0.84 6.06 -23.24
C SER A 32 -0.11 7.21 -23.51
N ILE A 33 0.35 8.44 -23.31
CA ILE A 33 -0.38 9.66 -23.66
C ILE A 33 -0.03 9.99 -25.11
N PHE A 34 -1.02 10.01 -25.98
CA PHE A 34 -0.82 10.32 -27.41
C PHE A 34 -0.91 11.81 -27.70
N MET A 35 -1.72 12.55 -26.94
CA MET A 35 -1.89 13.99 -27.11
C MET A 35 -2.36 14.62 -25.79
N ASP A 36 -1.67 15.66 -25.34
CA ASP A 36 -2.05 16.47 -24.17
C ASP A 36 -1.43 17.88 -24.31
N ASN A 37 -2.02 18.69 -25.17
CA ASN A 37 -1.49 20.02 -25.49
C ASN A 37 -1.46 20.97 -24.29
N SER A 38 -2.34 20.76 -23.32
CA SER A 38 -2.41 21.59 -22.11
C SER A 38 -1.52 21.11 -20.97
N GLY A 39 -1.02 19.87 -21.04
CA GLY A 39 -0.33 19.22 -19.93
C GLY A 39 -1.23 18.84 -18.74
N PHE A 40 -2.54 19.13 -18.83
CA PHE A 40 -3.48 18.90 -17.74
C PHE A 40 -3.60 17.43 -17.37
N PHE A 41 -3.77 16.56 -18.36
CA PHE A 41 -3.86 15.13 -18.15
C PHE A 41 -2.55 14.56 -17.61
N THR A 42 -1.41 14.99 -18.15
CA THR A 42 -0.07 14.60 -17.71
C THR A 42 0.15 14.95 -16.25
N ASN A 43 -0.23 16.15 -15.82
CA ASN A 43 -0.10 16.61 -14.44
C ASN A 43 -0.93 15.75 -13.47
N ILE A 44 -2.21 15.54 -13.77
CA ILE A 44 -3.08 14.68 -12.92
C ILE A 44 -2.49 13.27 -12.83
N ARG A 45 -2.07 12.70 -13.95
CA ARG A 45 -1.51 11.36 -13.98
C ARG A 45 -0.24 11.23 -13.15
N GLN A 46 0.66 12.22 -13.21
CA GLN A 46 1.87 12.24 -12.38
C GLN A 46 1.53 12.28 -10.89
N ARG A 47 0.56 13.10 -10.49
CA ARG A 47 0.11 13.18 -9.09
C ARG A 47 -0.56 11.89 -8.62
N LEU A 48 -1.25 11.17 -9.49
CA LEU A 48 -1.86 9.88 -9.17
C LEU A 48 -0.85 8.73 -9.08
N GLN A 49 0.38 8.88 -9.60
CA GLN A 49 1.41 7.83 -9.52
C GLN A 49 1.93 7.59 -8.10
N VAL A 50 1.84 8.60 -7.24
CA VAL A 50 2.36 8.54 -5.88
C VAL A 50 1.19 8.57 -4.90
N GLN A 51 0.92 7.44 -4.27
CA GLN A 51 -0.05 7.32 -3.18
C GLN A 51 0.61 7.78 -1.88
N PRO A 52 -0.11 8.48 -0.97
CA PRO A 52 0.39 8.75 0.38
C PRO A 52 0.82 7.46 1.09
N GLU A 53 1.94 7.52 1.79
CA GLU A 53 2.57 6.33 2.36
C GLU A 53 1.73 5.67 3.48
N ASP A 54 1.09 6.46 4.32
CA ASP A 54 0.15 5.97 5.34
C ASP A 54 -1.01 5.20 4.71
N ILE A 55 -1.58 5.71 3.60
CA ILE A 55 -2.65 5.05 2.84
C ILE A 55 -2.15 3.76 2.20
N ARG A 56 -0.96 3.78 1.59
CA ARG A 56 -0.33 2.58 1.01
C ARG A 56 -0.20 1.48 2.07
N LEU A 57 0.29 1.82 3.25
CA LEU A 57 0.48 0.87 4.35
C LEU A 57 -0.84 0.38 4.94
N ARG A 58 -1.88 1.22 5.04
CA ARG A 58 -3.22 0.79 5.46
C ARG A 58 -3.85 -0.20 4.48
N LYS A 59 -3.74 0.06 3.18
CA LYS A 59 -4.19 -0.88 2.14
C LYS A 59 -3.39 -2.18 2.16
N LEU A 60 -2.07 -2.09 2.34
CA LEU A 60 -1.21 -3.25 2.51
C LEU A 60 -1.65 -4.10 3.72
N ALA A 61 -1.84 -3.49 4.89
CA ALA A 61 -2.30 -4.17 6.09
C ALA A 61 -3.61 -4.93 5.87
N ALA A 62 -4.56 -4.32 5.14
CA ALA A 62 -5.83 -4.97 4.81
C ALA A 62 -5.64 -6.21 3.92
N GLU A 63 -4.73 -6.19 2.96
CA GLU A 63 -4.45 -7.36 2.13
C GLU A 63 -3.66 -8.44 2.89
N LEU A 64 -2.71 -8.07 3.78
CA LEU A 64 -2.00 -9.00 4.65
C LEU A 64 -2.95 -9.71 5.61
N GLU A 65 -3.90 -9.00 6.21
CA GLU A 65 -4.94 -9.60 7.07
C GLU A 65 -5.79 -10.60 6.28
N LYS A 66 -6.20 -10.27 5.06
CA LYS A 66 -6.93 -11.21 4.19
C LYS A 66 -6.10 -12.43 3.84
N MET A 67 -4.78 -12.30 3.60
CA MET A 67 -3.88 -13.42 3.38
C MET A 67 -3.86 -14.36 4.59
N ALA A 68 -3.72 -13.81 5.81
CA ALA A 68 -3.74 -14.58 7.05
C ALA A 68 -5.07 -15.33 7.20
N GLN A 69 -6.18 -14.60 7.12
CA GLN A 69 -7.51 -15.15 7.32
C GLN A 69 -7.88 -16.20 6.28
N SER A 70 -7.59 -15.96 5.02
CA SER A 70 -8.02 -16.85 3.94
C SER A 70 -7.07 -18.06 3.80
N GLY A 71 -5.76 -17.83 3.64
CA GLY A 71 -4.77 -18.87 3.37
C GLY A 71 -4.35 -19.64 4.61
N GLN A 72 -3.85 -18.92 5.64
CA GLN A 72 -3.26 -19.56 6.80
C GLN A 72 -4.29 -20.08 7.81
N TYR A 73 -5.48 -19.46 7.89
CA TYR A 73 -6.51 -19.83 8.87
C TYR A 73 -7.69 -20.58 8.26
N ASN A 74 -8.42 -19.98 7.30
CA ASN A 74 -9.68 -20.55 6.82
C ASN A 74 -9.49 -21.79 5.93
N TYR A 75 -8.49 -21.77 5.03
CA TYR A 75 -8.25 -22.90 4.13
C TYR A 75 -8.00 -24.23 4.89
N PRO A 76 -7.05 -24.31 5.86
CA PRO A 76 -6.84 -25.54 6.61
C PRO A 76 -8.07 -25.99 7.40
N ARG A 77 -8.90 -25.06 7.89
CA ARG A 77 -10.14 -25.39 8.61
C ARG A 77 -11.23 -25.91 7.70
N ALA A 78 -11.38 -25.36 6.50
CA ALA A 78 -12.29 -25.87 5.49
C ALA A 78 -11.92 -27.31 5.09
N MET A 79 -10.62 -27.55 4.86
CA MET A 79 -10.11 -28.90 4.57
C MET A 79 -10.40 -29.91 5.69
N LYS A 80 -10.20 -29.53 6.95
CA LYS A 80 -10.54 -30.37 8.12
C LYS A 80 -12.02 -30.69 8.22
N ARG A 81 -12.89 -29.81 7.73
CA ARG A 81 -14.35 -29.97 7.72
C ARG A 81 -14.87 -30.68 6.47
N THR A 82 -13.96 -31.03 5.55
CA THR A 82 -14.32 -31.61 4.25
C THR A 82 -15.31 -30.72 3.46
N ASP A 83 -15.12 -29.39 3.55
CA ASP A 83 -15.94 -28.40 2.85
C ASP A 83 -15.14 -27.82 1.66
N PRO A 84 -15.31 -28.41 0.45
CA PRO A 84 -14.57 -27.99 -0.73
C PRO A 84 -14.98 -26.60 -1.23
N ALA A 85 -16.23 -26.18 -0.98
CA ALA A 85 -16.69 -24.85 -1.39
C ALA A 85 -16.02 -23.76 -0.55
N ALA A 86 -16.01 -23.92 0.79
CA ALA A 86 -15.32 -22.99 1.69
C ALA A 86 -13.81 -22.97 1.41
N ALA A 87 -13.18 -24.12 1.13
CA ALA A 87 -11.77 -24.20 0.74
C ALA A 87 -11.49 -23.41 -0.54
N PHE A 88 -12.33 -23.54 -1.57
CA PHE A 88 -12.18 -22.82 -2.83
C PHE A 88 -12.31 -21.30 -2.67
N PHE A 89 -13.29 -20.82 -1.89
CA PHE A 89 -13.42 -19.39 -1.60
C PHE A 89 -12.23 -18.86 -0.83
N ALA A 90 -11.72 -19.61 0.15
CA ALA A 90 -10.54 -19.24 0.91
C ALA A 90 -9.30 -19.13 -0.01
N LEU A 91 -9.07 -20.09 -0.90
CA LEU A 91 -7.95 -20.04 -1.84
C LEU A 91 -8.07 -18.88 -2.84
N SER A 92 -9.26 -18.63 -3.36
CA SER A 92 -9.49 -17.51 -4.28
C SER A 92 -9.17 -16.17 -3.61
N ALA A 93 -9.64 -15.96 -2.40
CA ALA A 93 -9.36 -14.76 -1.63
C ALA A 93 -7.86 -14.62 -1.29
N PHE A 94 -7.19 -15.73 -0.93
CA PHE A 94 -5.76 -15.74 -0.66
C PHE A 94 -4.93 -15.35 -1.90
N MET A 95 -5.20 -15.98 -3.04
CA MET A 95 -4.50 -15.68 -4.28
C MET A 95 -4.67 -14.21 -4.68
N GLU A 96 -5.88 -13.68 -4.60
CA GLU A 96 -6.14 -12.27 -4.91
C GLU A 96 -5.37 -11.34 -3.98
N SER A 97 -5.47 -11.55 -2.66
CA SER A 97 -4.81 -10.69 -1.67
C SER A 97 -3.29 -10.76 -1.73
N SER A 98 -2.71 -11.95 -1.96
CA SER A 98 -1.26 -12.09 -2.10
C SER A 98 -0.72 -11.33 -3.32
N MET A 99 -1.43 -11.37 -4.45
CA MET A 99 -1.06 -10.62 -5.64
C MET A 99 -1.24 -9.10 -5.45
N LYS A 100 -2.31 -8.65 -4.77
CA LYS A 100 -2.52 -7.24 -4.43
C LYS A 100 -1.44 -6.72 -3.48
N ALA A 101 -1.09 -7.48 -2.45
CA ALA A 101 0.02 -7.15 -1.55
C ALA A 101 1.35 -6.98 -2.29
N ALA A 102 1.65 -7.88 -3.25
CA ALA A 102 2.84 -7.77 -4.09
C ALA A 102 2.87 -6.49 -4.94
N HIS A 103 1.72 -6.07 -5.49
CA HIS A 103 1.61 -4.79 -6.21
C HIS A 103 1.86 -3.59 -5.30
N ILE A 104 1.24 -3.55 -4.12
CA ILE A 104 1.41 -2.47 -3.15
C ILE A 104 2.88 -2.38 -2.69
N LEU A 105 3.52 -3.51 -2.41
CA LEU A 105 4.94 -3.57 -2.06
C LEU A 105 5.85 -3.14 -3.22
N SER A 106 5.42 -3.34 -4.47
CA SER A 106 6.10 -2.84 -5.67
C SER A 106 5.79 -1.38 -5.99
N GLN A 107 5.05 -0.67 -5.12
CA GLN A 107 4.57 0.71 -5.35
C GLN A 107 3.79 0.84 -6.66
N LYS A 108 2.97 -0.17 -6.97
CA LYS A 108 2.10 -0.22 -8.15
C LYS A 108 0.67 -0.49 -7.73
N TYR A 109 -0.27 0.07 -8.46
CA TYR A 109 -1.69 -0.26 -8.27
C TYR A 109 -2.03 -1.61 -8.88
N ALA A 110 -2.77 -2.42 -8.14
CA ALA A 110 -3.27 -3.69 -8.63
C ALA A 110 -4.32 -3.48 -9.74
N PRO A 111 -4.19 -4.11 -10.92
CA PRO A 111 -5.19 -4.00 -11.97
C PRO A 111 -6.41 -4.88 -11.67
N TYR A 112 -7.47 -4.78 -12.49
CA TYR A 112 -8.62 -5.68 -12.43
C TYR A 112 -8.21 -7.16 -12.42
N SER A 113 -8.98 -7.98 -11.72
CA SER A 113 -8.71 -9.41 -11.48
C SER A 113 -8.33 -10.20 -12.72
N LYS A 114 -8.95 -9.90 -13.89
CA LYS A 114 -8.62 -10.54 -15.18
C LYS A 114 -7.19 -10.30 -15.67
N TRP A 115 -6.50 -9.28 -15.17
CA TRP A 115 -5.12 -8.93 -15.51
C TRP A 115 -4.16 -9.12 -14.34
N LEU A 116 -4.69 -9.34 -13.14
CA LEU A 116 -3.94 -9.32 -11.89
C LEU A 116 -2.78 -10.31 -11.92
N PHE A 117 -3.04 -11.57 -12.29
CA PHE A 117 -2.00 -12.59 -12.34
C PHE A 117 -0.88 -12.25 -13.35
N ARG A 118 -1.26 -11.85 -14.58
CA ARG A 118 -0.26 -11.43 -15.59
C ARG A 118 0.57 -10.24 -15.14
N SER A 119 -0.05 -9.29 -14.44
CA SER A 119 0.66 -8.15 -13.89
C SER A 119 1.62 -8.57 -12.77
N THR A 120 1.22 -9.54 -11.95
CA THR A 120 2.07 -10.10 -10.89
C THR A 120 3.30 -10.81 -11.46
N GLU A 121 3.16 -11.58 -12.54
CA GLU A 121 4.29 -12.22 -13.23
C GLU A 121 5.35 -11.22 -13.76
N ALA A 122 4.95 -9.98 -13.98
CA ALA A 122 5.84 -8.90 -14.43
C ALA A 122 6.42 -8.06 -13.28
N LEU A 123 6.13 -8.38 -12.02
CA LEU A 123 6.67 -7.68 -10.86
C LEU A 123 8.07 -8.20 -10.54
N PRO A 124 9.08 -7.34 -10.44
CA PRO A 124 10.40 -7.76 -9.95
C PRO A 124 10.26 -8.25 -8.49
N LYS A 125 11.07 -9.26 -8.11
CA LYS A 125 11.14 -9.85 -6.76
C LYS A 125 9.97 -10.75 -6.35
N PHE A 126 8.94 -10.93 -7.18
CA PHE A 126 7.76 -11.74 -6.85
C PHE A 126 7.59 -12.97 -7.75
N ASP A 127 8.65 -13.45 -8.39
CA ASP A 127 8.62 -14.66 -9.23
C ASP A 127 8.17 -15.91 -8.44
N GLU A 128 8.68 -16.10 -7.21
CA GLU A 128 8.29 -17.21 -6.34
C GLU A 128 6.80 -17.13 -5.95
N LEU A 129 6.29 -15.93 -5.65
CA LEU A 129 4.87 -15.73 -5.39
C LEU A 129 4.02 -16.06 -6.61
N ALA A 130 4.42 -15.62 -7.80
CA ALA A 130 3.69 -15.91 -9.03
C ALA A 130 3.64 -17.42 -9.33
N ILE A 131 4.77 -18.13 -9.11
CA ILE A 131 4.85 -19.60 -9.23
C ILE A 131 3.91 -20.25 -8.20
N ALA A 132 3.95 -19.83 -6.94
CA ALA A 132 3.11 -20.36 -5.87
C ALA A 132 1.62 -20.17 -6.18
N VAL A 133 1.20 -18.98 -6.61
CA VAL A 133 -0.18 -18.70 -7.02
C VAL A 133 -0.62 -19.60 -8.18
N ARG A 134 0.23 -19.80 -9.18
CA ARG A 134 -0.06 -20.72 -10.29
C ARG A 134 -0.24 -22.15 -9.80
N ASN A 135 0.66 -22.64 -8.94
CA ASN A 135 0.57 -23.98 -8.36
C ASN A 135 -0.72 -24.17 -7.55
N ILE A 136 -1.12 -23.16 -6.76
CA ILE A 136 -2.39 -23.18 -6.02
C ILE A 136 -3.56 -23.29 -7.00
N ALA A 137 -3.57 -22.50 -8.05
CA ALA A 137 -4.64 -22.53 -9.07
C ALA A 137 -4.72 -23.88 -9.79
N GLU A 138 -3.60 -24.57 -9.96
CA GLU A 138 -3.51 -25.92 -10.54
C GLU A 138 -3.78 -27.06 -9.52
N GLY A 139 -4.02 -26.73 -8.25
CA GLY A 139 -4.26 -27.72 -7.19
C GLY A 139 -3.00 -28.46 -6.70
N LYS A 140 -1.80 -27.92 -6.94
CA LYS A 140 -0.53 -28.54 -6.59
C LYS A 140 -0.01 -28.03 -5.23
N ASN A 141 0.28 -28.95 -4.29
CA ASN A 141 0.91 -28.66 -3.01
C ASN A 141 0.40 -27.38 -2.33
N ILE A 142 -0.91 -27.23 -2.25
CA ILE A 142 -1.58 -25.95 -1.92
C ILE A 142 -1.05 -25.37 -0.61
N THR A 143 -1.00 -26.14 0.46
CA THR A 143 -0.54 -25.67 1.78
C THR A 143 0.88 -25.13 1.74
N GLU A 144 1.78 -25.84 1.05
CA GLU A 144 3.18 -25.42 0.88
C GLU A 144 3.27 -24.13 0.07
N ASN A 145 2.50 -24.02 -1.03
CA ASN A 145 2.51 -22.83 -1.87
C ASN A 145 1.87 -21.61 -1.19
N ILE A 146 0.94 -21.79 -0.26
CA ILE A 146 0.45 -20.71 0.60
C ILE A 146 1.62 -20.13 1.41
N GLU A 147 2.43 -20.97 2.05
CA GLU A 147 3.56 -20.52 2.87
C GLU A 147 4.70 -19.92 2.00
N ILE A 148 4.96 -20.45 0.80
CA ILE A 148 5.90 -19.84 -0.16
C ILE A 148 5.47 -18.42 -0.53
N ALA A 149 4.19 -18.23 -0.85
CA ALA A 149 3.67 -16.90 -1.17
C ALA A 149 3.76 -15.94 0.03
N CYS A 150 3.45 -16.41 1.25
CA CYS A 150 3.62 -15.63 2.47
C CYS A 150 5.09 -15.28 2.73
N ALA A 151 6.01 -16.23 2.50
CA ALA A 151 7.45 -15.99 2.68
C ALA A 151 7.99 -14.93 1.70
N ALA A 152 7.55 -14.94 0.44
CA ALA A 152 7.93 -13.93 -0.55
C ALA A 152 7.46 -12.53 -0.14
N VAL A 153 6.25 -12.41 0.38
CA VAL A 153 5.72 -11.13 0.91
C VAL A 153 6.50 -10.69 2.15
N ARG A 154 6.75 -11.59 3.12
CA ARG A 154 7.55 -11.28 4.32
C ARG A 154 8.96 -10.79 3.97
N ALA A 155 9.61 -11.39 2.98
CA ALA A 155 10.93 -10.96 2.54
C ALA A 155 10.97 -9.50 2.10
N GLU A 156 9.97 -9.06 1.33
CA GLU A 156 9.89 -7.68 0.88
C GLU A 156 9.43 -6.72 2.00
N LEU A 157 8.56 -7.16 2.92
CA LEU A 157 8.21 -6.39 4.14
C LEU A 157 9.45 -6.09 4.99
N LYS A 158 10.34 -7.09 5.17
CA LYS A 158 11.63 -6.91 5.85
C LYS A 158 12.55 -5.97 5.10
N ALA A 159 12.67 -6.12 3.78
CA ALA A 159 13.50 -5.26 2.95
C ALA A 159 13.07 -3.80 2.99
N GLN A 160 11.76 -3.53 3.10
CA GLN A 160 11.20 -2.18 3.25
C GLN A 160 11.10 -1.71 4.70
N GLN A 161 11.56 -2.49 5.68
CA GLN A 161 11.50 -2.19 7.11
C GLN A 161 10.06 -1.90 7.63
N ILE A 162 9.07 -2.56 7.03
CA ILE A 162 7.66 -2.45 7.42
C ILE A 162 7.36 -3.41 8.57
N SER A 163 7.84 -4.68 8.48
CA SER A 163 7.72 -5.69 9.51
C SER A 163 8.95 -6.59 9.49
N ASN A 164 9.40 -7.02 10.68
CA ASN A 164 10.46 -8.00 10.86
C ASN A 164 9.92 -9.38 11.32
N SER A 165 8.60 -9.54 11.38
CA SER A 165 7.96 -10.77 11.86
C SER A 165 8.14 -11.92 10.87
N ASP A 166 8.41 -13.11 11.42
CA ASP A 166 8.40 -14.38 10.70
C ASP A 166 7.11 -15.19 10.96
N ASP A 167 6.20 -14.62 11.76
CA ASP A 167 4.94 -15.23 12.15
C ASP A 167 3.85 -15.14 11.06
N TYR A 168 2.59 -15.33 11.46
CA TYR A 168 1.43 -15.20 10.60
C TYR A 168 1.34 -13.81 9.95
N MET A 169 0.75 -13.75 8.76
CA MET A 169 0.60 -12.50 8.02
C MET A 169 -0.25 -11.45 8.78
N SER A 170 -1.08 -11.86 9.75
CA SER A 170 -1.81 -10.93 10.62
C SER A 170 -0.88 -10.09 11.49
N VAL A 171 0.22 -10.66 11.99
CA VAL A 171 1.22 -9.89 12.75
C VAL A 171 1.91 -8.85 11.85
N CYS A 172 2.25 -9.25 10.63
CA CYS A 172 2.78 -8.31 9.63
C CYS A 172 1.76 -7.20 9.27
N ALA A 173 0.47 -7.52 9.27
CA ALA A 173 -0.60 -6.55 9.05
C ALA A 173 -0.68 -5.52 10.19
N ASP A 174 -0.56 -5.96 11.43
CA ASP A 174 -0.55 -5.07 12.60
C ASP A 174 0.68 -4.14 12.56
N ASP A 175 1.85 -4.65 12.21
CA ASP A 175 3.06 -3.85 12.04
C ASP A 175 2.89 -2.77 10.95
N ALA A 176 2.34 -3.16 9.79
CA ALA A 176 2.08 -2.22 8.70
C ALA A 176 1.07 -1.13 9.09
N LYS A 177 0.02 -1.50 9.83
CA LYS A 177 -0.97 -0.56 10.36
C LYS A 177 -0.35 0.40 11.36
N HIS A 178 0.42 -0.12 12.31
CA HIS A 178 1.12 0.70 13.31
C HIS A 178 2.05 1.72 12.64
N ARG A 179 2.80 1.29 11.62
CA ARG A 179 3.65 2.19 10.82
C ARG A 179 2.85 3.27 10.10
N ALA A 180 1.70 2.93 9.54
CA ALA A 180 0.79 3.89 8.91
C ALA A 180 0.29 4.94 9.92
N ASP A 181 -0.04 4.54 11.14
CA ASP A 181 -0.52 5.44 12.19
C ASP A 181 0.58 6.40 12.63
N ILE A 182 1.82 5.96 12.75
CA ILE A 182 2.99 6.82 13.02
C ILE A 182 3.14 7.88 11.92
N ILE A 183 3.12 7.46 10.66
CA ILE A 183 3.30 8.38 9.52
C ILE A 183 2.17 9.40 9.47
N TYR A 184 0.91 8.96 9.58
CA TYR A 184 -0.24 9.83 9.58
C TYR A 184 -0.16 10.89 10.69
N THR A 185 0.10 10.47 11.93
CA THR A 185 0.20 11.39 13.08
C THR A 185 1.37 12.37 12.92
N ALA A 186 2.52 11.89 12.43
CA ALA A 186 3.67 12.76 12.17
C ALA A 186 3.37 13.82 11.10
N GLU A 187 2.71 13.47 10.01
CA GLU A 187 2.34 14.43 8.96
C GLU A 187 1.35 15.50 9.45
N GLU A 188 0.38 15.11 10.31
CA GLU A 188 -0.54 16.05 10.95
C GLU A 188 0.23 17.06 11.85
N ILE A 189 1.18 16.57 12.67
CA ILE A 189 2.02 17.41 13.51
C ILE A 189 2.87 18.37 12.66
N ILE A 190 3.53 17.86 11.61
CA ILE A 190 4.35 18.65 10.70
C ILE A 190 3.55 19.78 10.05
N ALA A 191 2.32 19.49 9.64
CA ALA A 191 1.43 20.48 9.05
C ALA A 191 1.04 21.58 10.06
N MET A 192 0.74 21.21 11.31
CA MET A 192 0.45 22.18 12.39
C MET A 192 1.68 23.01 12.75
N GLU A 193 2.85 22.39 12.93
CA GLU A 193 4.09 23.11 13.23
C GLU A 193 4.47 24.09 12.11
N TRP A 194 4.27 23.71 10.87
CA TRP A 194 4.51 24.62 9.74
C TRP A 194 3.56 25.82 9.78
N ASP A 195 2.27 25.61 10.05
CA ASP A 195 1.30 26.69 10.15
C ASP A 195 1.66 27.70 11.26
N PHE A 196 2.21 27.23 12.39
CA PHE A 196 2.76 28.10 13.42
C PHE A 196 4.04 28.79 12.98
N PHE A 197 5.00 28.05 12.42
CA PHE A 197 6.29 28.57 11.98
C PHE A 197 6.16 29.63 10.88
N ASP A 198 5.27 29.40 9.91
CA ASP A 198 4.99 30.33 8.81
C ASP A 198 4.47 31.71 9.30
N LYS A 199 3.78 31.71 10.44
CA LYS A 199 3.17 32.93 11.03
C LYS A 199 4.11 33.70 11.97
N VAL A 200 5.30 33.17 12.29
CA VAL A 200 6.25 33.86 13.15
C VAL A 200 6.70 35.17 12.54
N GLN A 201 6.60 36.25 13.32
CA GLN A 201 7.08 37.59 12.92
C GLN A 201 8.52 37.79 13.40
N ASN A 202 9.40 38.09 12.49
CA ASN A 202 10.81 38.36 12.78
C ASN A 202 11.09 39.86 12.68
N GLU A 203 12.00 40.39 13.51
CA GLU A 203 12.37 41.81 13.53
C GLU A 203 12.95 42.33 12.19
N GLY A 204 13.60 41.44 11.42
CA GLY A 204 14.14 41.72 10.07
C GLY A 204 13.21 41.47 8.90
N GLY A 205 11.95 41.17 9.15
CA GLY A 205 10.99 40.72 8.15
C GLY A 205 10.97 39.18 8.02
N ARG A 206 10.28 38.66 7.00
CA ARG A 206 10.12 37.21 6.79
C ARG A 206 11.48 36.54 6.53
N ALA A 207 11.76 35.45 7.24
CA ALA A 207 13.01 34.69 7.07
C ALA A 207 12.92 33.73 5.87
N ASP A 208 14.01 33.53 5.14
CA ASP A 208 14.08 32.66 3.95
C ASP A 208 13.59 31.21 4.24
N CYS A 209 13.84 30.70 5.45
CA CYS A 209 13.40 29.37 5.86
C CYS A 209 11.88 29.22 6.01
N GLN A 210 11.13 30.33 6.13
CA GLN A 210 9.67 30.33 6.14
C GLN A 210 9.07 30.19 4.73
N ASP A 211 9.88 30.22 3.69
CA ASP A 211 9.47 29.99 2.30
C ASP A 211 9.90 28.59 1.79
N ASP A 212 10.57 27.81 2.65
CA ASP A 212 11.09 26.47 2.30
C ASP A 212 10.42 25.35 3.12
N TYR A 213 9.14 25.11 2.83
CA TYR A 213 8.39 23.97 3.41
C TYR A 213 9.08 22.62 3.13
N TYR A 214 9.72 22.46 1.97
CA TYR A 214 10.33 21.20 1.60
C TYR A 214 11.43 20.79 2.58
N THR A 215 12.39 21.66 2.85
CA THR A 215 13.46 21.41 3.82
C THR A 215 12.91 21.21 5.22
N PHE A 216 11.97 22.07 5.66
CA PHE A 216 11.31 21.94 6.95
C PHE A 216 10.69 20.55 7.13
N SER A 217 9.86 20.12 6.16
CA SER A 217 9.15 18.83 6.25
C SER A 217 10.11 17.63 6.27
N ILE A 218 11.19 17.64 5.48
CA ILE A 218 12.20 16.57 5.51
C ILE A 218 12.87 16.46 6.88
N MET A 219 13.27 17.59 7.47
CA MET A 219 13.89 17.60 8.80
C MET A 219 12.96 17.04 9.87
N ARG A 220 11.68 17.41 9.85
CA ARG A 220 10.68 16.91 10.80
C ARG A 220 10.37 15.43 10.60
N ARG A 221 10.19 14.97 9.34
CA ARG A 221 10.02 13.56 9.03
C ARG A 221 11.17 12.70 9.51
N SER A 222 12.42 13.16 9.35
CA SER A 222 13.60 12.43 9.83
C SER A 222 13.61 12.23 11.35
N GLN A 223 12.95 13.10 12.11
CA GLN A 223 12.79 12.99 13.55
C GLN A 223 11.56 12.13 13.91
N TYR A 224 10.38 12.49 13.41
CA TYR A 224 9.11 11.94 13.87
C TYR A 224 8.85 10.52 13.42
N TYR A 225 9.33 10.11 12.24
CA TYR A 225 9.17 8.72 11.76
C TYR A 225 9.98 7.70 12.57
N CYS A 226 10.87 8.16 13.44
CA CYS A 226 11.64 7.32 14.37
C CYS A 226 11.01 7.25 15.77
N TRP A 227 9.94 8.00 16.03
CA TRP A 227 9.30 8.06 17.35
C TRP A 227 8.17 7.04 17.46
N GLU A 228 7.94 6.56 18.68
CA GLU A 228 6.79 5.73 18.99
C GLU A 228 5.49 6.56 18.98
N LEU A 229 4.39 5.94 18.59
CA LEU A 229 3.10 6.61 18.47
C LEU A 229 2.66 7.36 19.75
N PRO A 230 2.83 6.82 20.99
CA PRO A 230 2.50 7.55 22.21
C PRO A 230 3.31 8.85 22.40
N MET A 231 4.54 8.88 21.90
CA MET A 231 5.38 10.10 21.96
C MET A 231 4.84 11.16 21.01
N LEU A 232 4.47 10.78 19.79
CA LEU A 232 3.85 11.69 18.83
C LEU A 232 2.53 12.25 19.34
N CYS A 233 1.68 11.43 19.93
CA CYS A 233 0.40 11.86 20.50
C CYS A 233 0.54 12.80 21.73
N SER A 234 1.73 12.96 22.27
CA SER A 234 1.99 13.86 23.38
C SER A 234 2.43 15.28 22.97
N LEU A 235 2.66 15.50 21.68
CA LEU A 235 2.97 16.82 21.09
C LEU A 235 1.70 17.62 20.82
#